data_69ca534b94f57161de1d733ade89c5b7
#
_entry.id   69ca534b94f57161de1d733ade89c5b7
#
_cell.length_a   1.000
_cell.length_b   1.000
_cell.length_c   1.000
_cell.angle_alpha   90.00
_cell.angle_beta   90.00
_cell.angle_gamma   90.00
#
_symmetry.space_group_name_H-M   'P 1'
#
loop_
_entity.id
_entity.type
_entity.pdbx_description
1 polymer ?
#
loop_
_entity_poly.entity_id
_entity_poly.type
_entity_poly.pdbx_seq_one_letter_code
_entity_poly.pdbx_strand_id
1 'polypeptide(L)'
;KEQIKKMSQKKLQMKSGVECEYFLISEDGHSLADKRDIQSKPCYDQSALMRRYDLIKEICDCMLEMGWKPYQNDHEDANGQFEMNWDYSDSLITADRHVFFXX
;
A
#
# COMPACT_ATOMS: atom_id res chain seq x y z
N LYS A 1 -19.75 7.99 -9.12
CA LYS A 1 -20.57 7.27 -10.11
C LYS A 1 -21.00 8.19 -11.25
N GLU A 2 -21.42 9.43 -10.95
CA GLU A 2 -21.87 10.37 -12.00
C GLU A 2 -20.77 10.68 -13.01
N GLN A 3 -19.55 10.93 -12.54
CA GLN A 3 -18.43 11.22 -13.44
C GLN A 3 -18.12 10.04 -14.37
N ILE A 4 -18.27 8.83 -13.84
CA ILE A 4 -18.06 7.62 -14.66
C ILE A 4 -19.07 7.59 -15.81
N LYS A 5 -20.34 7.93 -15.54
CA LYS A 5 -21.37 8.03 -16.59
C LYS A 5 -20.97 9.05 -17.65
N LYS A 6 -20.51 10.23 -17.23
CA LYS A 6 -20.08 11.28 -18.17
C LYS A 6 -18.91 10.81 -19.04
N MET A 7 -17.96 10.09 -18.45
CA MET A 7 -16.84 9.53 -19.21
C MET A 7 -17.30 8.48 -20.20
N SER A 8 -18.20 7.60 -19.79
CA SER A 8 -18.75 6.56 -20.67
C SER A 8 -19.44 7.16 -21.88
N GLN A 9 -20.16 8.26 -21.69
CA GLN A 9 -20.80 8.96 -22.82
C GLN A 9 -19.78 9.44 -23.85
N LYS A 10 -18.54 9.68 -23.41
CA LYS A 10 -17.43 10.08 -24.28
C LYS A 10 -16.58 8.89 -24.73
N LYS A 11 -17.03 7.66 -24.44
CA LYS A 11 -16.31 6.42 -24.75
C LYS A 11 -14.94 6.36 -24.05
N LEU A 12 -14.86 6.93 -22.84
CA LEU A 12 -13.64 6.93 -22.03
C LEU A 12 -13.85 6.04 -20.79
N GLN A 13 -12.79 5.38 -20.39
CA GLN A 13 -12.76 4.59 -19.15
C GLN A 13 -11.51 4.99 -18.37
N MET A 14 -11.70 5.28 -17.08
CA MET A 14 -10.57 5.61 -16.21
C MET A 14 -10.07 4.37 -15.48
N LYS A 15 -8.77 4.18 -15.52
CA LYS A 15 -8.07 3.21 -14.70
C LYS A 15 -7.18 3.98 -13.73
N SER A 16 -7.02 3.46 -12.51
CA SER A 16 -6.15 4.08 -11.53
C SER A 16 -5.49 3.03 -10.66
N GLY A 17 -4.29 3.34 -10.22
CA GLY A 17 -3.59 2.59 -9.21
C GLY A 17 -3.45 3.46 -7.96
N VAL A 18 -3.06 2.86 -6.87
CA VAL A 18 -2.80 3.57 -5.62
C VAL A 18 -1.46 3.07 -5.06
N GLU A 19 -0.68 4.00 -4.54
CA GLU A 19 0.52 3.71 -3.79
C GLU A 19 0.15 3.95 -2.32
N CYS A 20 -0.12 2.86 -1.63
CA CYS A 20 -0.68 2.96 -0.28
C CYS A 20 0.46 2.95 0.73
N GLU A 21 0.75 4.13 1.28
CA GLU A 21 1.83 4.30 2.24
C GLU A 21 1.29 4.28 3.67
N TYR A 22 2.05 3.70 4.59
CA TYR A 22 1.63 3.56 5.98
C TYR A 22 2.86 3.46 6.88
N PHE A 23 2.67 3.77 8.16
CA PHE A 23 3.71 3.65 9.18
C PHE A 23 3.44 2.43 10.07
N LEU A 24 4.50 1.69 10.38
CA LEU A 24 4.42 0.65 11.40
C LEU A 24 4.94 1.23 12.72
N ILE A 25 4.04 1.31 13.68
CA ILE A 25 4.34 1.88 14.99
C ILE A 25 4.23 0.81 16.07
N SER A 26 4.84 1.06 17.20
CA SER A 26 4.76 0.18 18.35
C SER A 26 3.33 0.13 18.89
N GLU A 27 3.03 -0.93 19.62
CA GLU A 27 1.69 -1.16 20.16
C GLU A 27 1.21 0.00 21.04
N ASP A 28 2.14 0.66 21.73
CA ASP A 28 1.80 1.80 22.58
C ASP A 28 1.63 3.11 21.81
N GLY A 29 1.90 3.11 20.50
CA GLY A 29 1.71 4.27 19.64
C GLY A 29 2.77 5.36 19.76
N HIS A 30 3.85 5.11 20.51
CA HIS A 30 4.82 6.17 20.80
C HIS A 30 6.16 6.04 20.08
N SER A 31 6.38 4.96 19.35
CA SER A 31 7.64 4.75 18.65
C SER A 31 7.42 3.90 17.40
N LEU A 32 8.47 3.78 16.59
CA LEU A 32 8.43 2.87 15.43
C LEU A 32 8.46 1.42 15.90
N ALA A 33 7.77 0.57 15.16
CA ALA A 33 7.73 -0.88 15.44
C ALA A 33 9.12 -1.51 15.37
N ASP A 34 9.99 -0.98 14.50
CA ASP A 34 11.38 -1.45 14.41
C ASP A 34 12.32 -0.32 14.81
N LYS A 35 12.89 -0.44 16.01
CA LYS A 35 13.81 0.57 16.56
C LYS A 35 15.14 0.63 15.81
N ARG A 36 15.43 -0.33 14.94
CA ARG A 36 16.65 -0.34 14.13
C ARG A 36 16.45 0.38 12.79
N ASP A 37 15.25 0.87 12.52
CA ASP A 37 14.93 1.60 11.29
C ASP A 37 15.30 3.08 11.50
N ILE A 38 16.61 3.36 11.44
CA ILE A 38 17.17 4.67 11.80
C ILE A 38 18.11 5.25 10.75
N GLN A 39 18.11 4.67 9.55
CA GLN A 39 19.02 5.14 8.50
C GLN A 39 18.61 6.52 7.99
N SER A 40 19.59 7.29 7.54
CA SER A 40 19.36 8.68 7.12
C SER A 40 18.62 8.78 5.78
N LYS A 41 18.70 7.75 4.96
CA LYS A 41 18.00 7.67 3.66
C LYS A 41 17.35 6.30 3.56
N PRO A 42 16.18 6.13 4.15
CA PRO A 42 15.57 4.80 4.26
C PRO A 42 14.87 4.29 3.00
N CYS A 43 14.59 5.18 2.04
CA CYS A 43 13.84 4.80 0.84
C CYS A 43 14.49 3.59 0.14
N TYR A 44 13.69 2.55 -0.08
CA TYR A 44 14.11 1.28 -0.70
C TYR A 44 15.12 0.48 0.13
N ASP A 45 15.18 0.73 1.45
CA ASP A 45 16.10 -0.03 2.31
C ASP A 45 15.58 -1.46 2.48
N GLN A 46 16.27 -2.39 1.84
CA GLN A 46 15.86 -3.80 1.85
C GLN A 46 16.04 -4.45 3.22
N SER A 47 17.04 -4.02 3.99
CA SER A 47 17.25 -4.57 5.33
C SER A 47 16.08 -4.24 6.26
N ALA A 48 15.62 -2.99 6.23
CA ALA A 48 14.46 -2.58 7.03
C ALA A 48 13.20 -3.32 6.59
N LEU A 49 13.00 -3.44 5.26
CA LEU A 49 11.86 -4.17 4.71
C LEU A 49 11.86 -5.62 5.21
N MET A 50 13.01 -6.29 5.10
CA MET A 50 13.12 -7.71 5.45
C MET A 50 12.92 -7.97 6.94
N ARG A 51 13.21 -7.00 7.79
CA ARG A 51 12.92 -7.16 9.22
C ARG A 51 11.41 -7.18 9.52
N ARG A 52 10.58 -6.73 8.56
CA ARG A 52 9.11 -6.78 8.67
C ARG A 52 8.51 -7.80 7.71
N TYR A 53 9.32 -8.69 7.18
CA TYR A 53 8.90 -9.63 6.13
C TYR A 53 7.67 -10.44 6.53
N ASP A 54 7.62 -10.95 7.75
CA ASP A 54 6.50 -11.79 8.18
C ASP A 54 5.17 -11.05 8.09
N LEU A 55 5.15 -9.80 8.56
CA LEU A 55 3.94 -8.97 8.49
C LEU A 55 3.57 -8.65 7.03
N ILE A 56 4.57 -8.23 6.24
CA ILE A 56 4.35 -7.88 4.85
C ILE A 56 3.82 -9.09 4.07
N LYS A 57 4.41 -10.26 4.31
CA LYS A 57 3.96 -11.49 3.67
C LYS A 57 2.51 -11.81 4.05
N GLU A 58 2.15 -11.68 5.32
CA GLU A 58 0.77 -11.95 5.76
C GLU A 58 -0.22 -11.03 5.05
N ILE A 59 0.11 -9.74 4.93
CA ILE A 59 -0.73 -8.78 4.20
C ILE A 59 -0.86 -9.22 2.73
N CYS A 60 0.25 -9.57 2.09
CA CYS A 60 0.24 -10.01 0.69
C CYS A 60 -0.59 -11.28 0.49
N ASP A 61 -0.47 -12.24 1.42
CA ASP A 61 -1.25 -13.48 1.34
C ASP A 61 -2.75 -13.17 1.41
N CYS A 62 -3.17 -12.29 2.33
CA CYS A 62 -4.57 -11.86 2.42
C CYS A 62 -5.02 -11.19 1.12
N MET A 63 -4.19 -10.33 0.58
CA MET A 63 -4.51 -9.66 -0.70
C MET A 63 -4.68 -10.66 -1.83
N LEU A 64 -3.81 -11.67 -1.90
CA LEU A 64 -3.91 -12.72 -2.93
C LEU A 64 -5.21 -13.49 -2.79
N GLU A 65 -5.60 -13.83 -1.55
CA GLU A 65 -6.86 -14.52 -1.30
C GLU A 65 -8.07 -13.68 -1.76
N MET A 66 -7.97 -12.35 -1.62
CA MET A 66 -9.01 -11.43 -2.06
C MET A 66 -8.93 -11.12 -3.57
N GLY A 67 -7.93 -11.63 -4.26
CA GLY A 67 -7.76 -11.40 -5.70
C GLY A 67 -7.20 -10.03 -6.06
N TRP A 68 -6.44 -9.38 -5.16
CA TRP A 68 -5.96 -8.01 -5.38
C TRP A 68 -4.66 -7.93 -6.16
N LYS A 69 -3.90 -8.99 -6.30
CA LYS A 69 -2.66 -9.03 -7.07
C LYS A 69 -1.61 -8.03 -6.59
N PRO A 70 -1.14 -8.15 -5.34
CA PRO A 70 -0.01 -7.33 -4.90
C PRO A 70 1.24 -7.67 -5.73
N TYR A 71 2.07 -6.67 -6.02
CA TYR A 71 3.25 -6.90 -6.85
C TYR A 71 4.51 -6.21 -6.32
N GLN A 72 4.39 -5.27 -5.40
CA GLN A 72 5.54 -4.53 -4.91
C GLN A 72 5.28 -4.03 -3.50
N ASN A 73 6.31 -4.14 -2.67
CA ASN A 73 6.33 -3.60 -1.31
C ASN A 73 7.66 -2.91 -1.14
N ASP A 74 7.65 -1.69 -0.67
CA ASP A 74 8.87 -0.91 -0.50
C ASP A 74 8.94 -0.27 0.87
N HIS A 75 10.17 0.02 1.30
CA HIS A 75 10.41 0.96 2.39
C HIS A 75 10.39 2.36 1.79
N GLU A 76 9.69 3.27 2.44
CA GLU A 76 9.47 4.61 1.94
C GLU A 76 10.46 5.64 2.56
N ASP A 77 10.19 6.92 2.33
CA ASP A 77 11.16 8.00 2.61
C ASP A 77 11.41 8.24 4.09
N ALA A 78 10.49 7.84 4.96
CA ALA A 78 10.65 8.05 6.40
C ALA A 78 10.89 6.71 7.10
N ASN A 79 11.67 6.74 8.16
CA ASN A 79 11.87 5.53 8.99
C ASN A 79 10.52 5.01 9.46
N GLY A 80 10.33 3.71 9.35
CA GLY A 80 9.07 3.05 9.73
C GLY A 80 7.96 3.19 8.72
N GLN A 81 8.20 3.82 7.57
CA GLN A 81 7.20 4.03 6.52
C GLN A 81 7.39 2.98 5.43
N PHE A 82 6.27 2.38 5.03
CA PHE A 82 6.24 1.31 4.03
C PHE A 82 5.17 1.62 3.00
N GLU A 83 5.28 0.97 1.85
CA GLU A 83 4.30 1.11 0.77
C GLU A 83 3.86 -0.27 0.29
N MET A 84 2.59 -0.39 -0.03
CA MET A 84 2.01 -1.62 -0.56
C MET A 84 1.30 -1.28 -1.88
N ASN A 85 1.71 -1.95 -2.95
CA ASN A 85 1.15 -1.73 -4.28
C ASN A 85 0.43 -2.99 -4.78
N TRP A 86 -0.66 -2.77 -5.50
CA TRP A 86 -1.41 -3.84 -6.18
C TRP A 86 -1.89 -3.35 -7.54
N ASP A 87 -2.24 -4.28 -8.41
CA ASP A 87 -2.62 -3.97 -9.79
C ASP A 87 -3.68 -2.87 -9.86
N TYR A 88 -3.50 -1.96 -10.80
CA TYR A 88 -4.49 -0.93 -11.09
C TYR A 88 -5.83 -1.55 -11.49
N SER A 89 -6.89 -0.80 -11.35
CA SER A 89 -8.23 -1.26 -11.67
C SER A 89 -9.09 -0.09 -12.12
N ASP A 90 -10.39 -0.31 -12.29
CA ASP A 90 -11.26 0.84 -12.53
C ASP A 90 -11.31 1.69 -11.24
N SER A 91 -11.64 2.97 -11.41
CA SER A 91 -11.45 3.94 -10.34
C SER A 91 -12.31 3.69 -9.11
N LEU A 92 -13.49 3.07 -9.25
CA LEU A 92 -14.31 2.74 -8.06
C LEU A 92 -13.69 1.61 -7.28
N ILE A 93 -13.26 0.55 -7.96
CA ILE A 93 -12.62 -0.60 -7.32
C ILE A 93 -11.34 -0.14 -6.61
N THR A 94 -10.54 0.70 -7.28
CA THR A 94 -9.31 1.22 -6.67
C THR A 94 -9.61 2.00 -5.39
N ALA A 95 -10.61 2.88 -5.43
CA ALA A 95 -10.99 3.67 -4.25
C ALA A 95 -11.48 2.78 -3.11
N ASP A 96 -12.32 1.79 -3.43
CA ASP A 96 -12.86 0.86 -2.42
C ASP A 96 -11.73 0.06 -1.77
N ARG A 97 -10.80 -0.45 -2.59
CA ARG A 97 -9.66 -1.23 -2.09
C ARG A 97 -8.76 -0.38 -1.20
N HIS A 98 -8.50 0.86 -1.60
CA HIS A 98 -7.67 1.77 -0.79
C HIS A 98 -8.28 1.99 0.59
N VAL A 99 -9.57 2.29 0.63
CA VAL A 99 -10.29 2.50 1.90
C VAL A 99 -10.26 1.22 2.75
N PHE A 100 -10.49 0.10 2.12
CA PHE A 100 -10.46 -1.19 2.82
C PHE A 100 -9.08 -1.47 3.42
N PHE A 101 -8.06 -1.20 2.64
CA PHE A 101 -6.68 -1.38 3.12
C PHE A 101 -6.39 -0.52 4.35
N UNK A 102 -6.72 0.65 4.30
CA UNK A 102 -6.46 1.59 5.29
C UNK A 102 -7.21 1.35 6.53
N UNK A 103 -8.17 0.84 6.26
CA UNK A 103 -9.03 0.58 7.34
C UNK A 103 -8.76 -0.57 8.03
#